data_404a06baeef6f729852b5cf84539c91b
#
_entry.id   404a06baeef6f729852b5cf84539c91b
#
_cell.length_a   1.000
_cell.length_b   1.000
_cell.length_c   1.000
_cell.angle_alpha   90.00
_cell.angle_beta   90.00
_cell.angle_gamma   90.00
#
_symmetry.space_group_name_H-M   'P 1'
#
loop_
_entity.id
_entity.type
_entity.pdbx_description
1 polymer ?
#
loop_
_entity_poly.entity_id
_entity_poly.type
_entity_poly.pdbx_seq_one_letter_code
_entity_poly.pdbx_strand_id
1 'polypeptide(L)'
;SSAASDVYKRQVNYTNKTQFIFKINKGVESVSDCKLVNQYIEERERPVPFSRMIYVGDGTTDIPCMRLVKNSGGHSIAVYNPDQKGARKEMASLIHDNRVSHVCPADYSEGSDMDILVKTIIDKIDLDDRLEKLEVVK
;
A
#
# COMPACT_ATOMS: atom_id res chain seq x y z
N SER A 1 24.58 -14.52 -4.82
CA SER A 1 25.70 -13.65 -5.23
C SER A 1 25.23 -12.20 -5.28
N SER A 2 26.17 -11.28 -5.21
CA SER A 2 25.87 -9.86 -5.32
C SER A 2 25.21 -9.51 -6.65
N ALA A 3 25.62 -10.15 -7.74
CA ALA A 3 25.05 -9.90 -9.07
C ALA A 3 23.57 -10.32 -9.14
N ALA A 4 23.22 -11.47 -8.58
CA ALA A 4 21.82 -11.92 -8.52
C ALA A 4 20.97 -11.01 -7.64
N SER A 5 21.51 -10.56 -6.50
CA SER A 5 20.87 -9.59 -5.61
C SER A 5 20.65 -8.25 -6.30
N ASP A 6 21.63 -7.78 -7.08
CA ASP A 6 21.52 -6.50 -7.81
C ASP A 6 20.47 -6.58 -8.92
N VAL A 7 20.40 -7.70 -9.64
CA VAL A 7 19.36 -7.93 -10.66
C VAL A 7 17.98 -7.92 -9.99
N TYR A 8 17.82 -8.59 -8.86
CA TYR A 8 16.58 -8.60 -8.11
C TYR A 8 16.18 -7.19 -7.66
N LYS A 9 17.11 -6.43 -7.10
CA LYS A 9 16.86 -5.05 -6.68
C LYS A 9 16.44 -4.16 -7.84
N ARG A 10 17.03 -4.35 -9.02
CA ARG A 10 16.61 -3.60 -10.23
C ARG A 10 15.20 -3.95 -10.68
N GLN A 11 14.75 -5.18 -10.45
CA GLN A 11 13.41 -5.60 -10.81
C GLN A 11 12.35 -5.01 -9.88
N VAL A 12 12.70 -4.69 -8.62
CA VAL A 12 11.80 -4.03 -7.68
C VAL A 12 12.00 -2.52 -7.77
N ASN A 13 11.68 -1.96 -8.93
CA ASN A 13 11.81 -0.55 -9.21
C ASN A 13 10.45 0.09 -9.43
N TYR A 14 10.45 1.32 -9.92
CA TYR A 14 9.28 2.13 -10.21
C TYR A 14 8.15 1.39 -10.93
N THR A 15 8.47 0.62 -11.98
CA THR A 15 7.49 -0.10 -12.79
C THR A 15 7.03 -1.39 -12.14
N ASN A 16 7.94 -2.11 -11.47
CA ASN A 16 7.69 -3.45 -10.96
C ASN A 16 7.00 -3.48 -9.59
N LYS A 17 7.06 -2.40 -8.83
CA LYS A 17 6.41 -2.34 -7.51
C LYS A 17 4.90 -2.57 -7.60
N THR A 18 4.23 -2.01 -8.61
CA THR A 18 2.80 -2.22 -8.81
C THR A 18 2.46 -3.67 -9.14
N GLN A 19 3.33 -4.35 -9.87
CA GLN A 19 3.16 -5.78 -10.17
C GLN A 19 3.17 -6.63 -8.89
N PHE A 20 4.06 -6.32 -7.96
CA PHE A 20 4.10 -7.03 -6.67
C PHE A 20 2.81 -6.82 -5.87
N ILE A 21 2.23 -5.64 -5.90
CA ILE A 21 0.96 -5.36 -5.23
C ILE A 21 -0.15 -6.23 -5.83
N PHE A 22 -0.24 -6.33 -7.15
CA PHE A 22 -1.22 -7.19 -7.81
C PHE A 22 -1.00 -8.67 -7.49
N LYS A 23 0.25 -9.11 -7.38
CA LYS A 23 0.55 -10.47 -6.96
C LYS A 23 0.04 -10.78 -5.56
N ILE A 24 0.28 -9.88 -4.62
CA ILE A 24 -0.25 -10.00 -3.26
C ILE A 24 -1.77 -10.03 -3.29
N ASN A 25 -2.37 -9.12 -4.01
CA ASN A 25 -3.82 -9.00 -4.13
C ASN A 25 -4.47 -10.29 -4.63
N LYS A 26 -3.85 -10.94 -5.62
CA LYS A 26 -4.37 -12.15 -6.26
C LYS A 26 -3.81 -13.45 -5.68
N GLY A 27 -2.96 -13.37 -4.66
CA GLY A 27 -2.38 -14.53 -4.01
C GLY A 27 -1.38 -15.30 -4.88
N VAL A 28 -0.69 -14.62 -5.80
CA VAL A 28 0.29 -15.23 -6.70
C VAL A 28 1.68 -15.16 -6.07
N GLU A 29 2.26 -16.31 -5.78
CA GLU A 29 3.57 -16.39 -5.13
C GLU A 29 4.73 -16.24 -6.12
N SER A 30 4.55 -16.72 -7.36
CA SER A 30 5.62 -16.71 -8.36
C SER A 30 5.69 -15.39 -9.11
N VAL A 31 6.88 -14.80 -9.14
CA VAL A 31 7.16 -13.55 -9.89
C VAL A 31 6.99 -13.74 -11.39
N SER A 32 7.18 -14.95 -11.90
CA SER A 32 7.12 -15.27 -13.33
C SER A 32 5.73 -15.58 -13.86
N ASP A 33 4.72 -15.70 -13.00
CA ASP A 33 3.39 -16.11 -13.42
C ASP A 33 2.52 -14.91 -13.78
N CYS A 34 2.81 -14.31 -14.93
CA CYS A 34 2.08 -13.16 -15.44
C CYS A 34 0.61 -13.46 -15.79
N LYS A 35 0.29 -14.71 -16.12
CA LYS A 35 -1.08 -15.11 -16.44
C LYS A 35 -1.99 -14.97 -15.24
N LEU A 36 -1.55 -15.47 -14.08
CA LEU A 36 -2.34 -15.40 -12.85
C LEU A 36 -2.48 -13.94 -12.36
N VAL A 37 -1.42 -13.15 -12.50
CA VAL A 37 -1.46 -11.72 -12.13
C VAL A 37 -2.46 -10.96 -12.98
N ASN A 38 -2.56 -11.27 -14.26
CA ASN A 38 -3.41 -10.57 -15.21
C ASN A 38 -4.83 -11.15 -15.30
N GLN A 39 -5.09 -12.27 -14.63
CA GLN A 39 -6.42 -12.85 -14.60
C GLN A 39 -7.40 -11.96 -13.85
N TYR A 40 -8.56 -11.72 -14.44
CA TYR A 40 -9.61 -10.97 -13.76
C TYR A 40 -10.19 -11.78 -12.60
N ILE A 41 -10.20 -11.18 -11.41
CA ILE A 41 -10.84 -11.72 -10.21
C ILE A 41 -11.61 -10.56 -9.56
N GLU A 42 -12.86 -10.79 -9.20
CA GLU A 42 -13.63 -9.76 -8.50
C GLU A 42 -12.94 -9.37 -7.19
N GLU A 43 -12.98 -8.09 -6.84
CA GLU A 43 -12.25 -7.54 -5.70
C GLU A 43 -12.52 -8.32 -4.41
N ARG A 44 -13.78 -8.63 -4.12
CA ARG A 44 -14.15 -9.34 -2.89
C ARG A 44 -13.69 -10.81 -2.85
N GLU A 45 -13.38 -11.39 -4.00
CA GLU A 45 -12.91 -12.77 -4.12
C GLU A 45 -11.40 -12.88 -4.13
N ARG A 46 -10.70 -11.76 -4.17
CA ARG A 46 -9.24 -11.75 -4.16
C ARG A 46 -8.72 -12.13 -2.78
N PRO A 47 -7.63 -12.92 -2.69
CA PRO A 47 -7.05 -13.33 -1.39
C PRO A 47 -6.71 -12.16 -0.47
N VAL A 48 -6.18 -11.07 -1.03
CA VAL A 48 -5.92 -9.85 -0.28
C VAL A 48 -6.54 -8.68 -1.04
N PRO A 49 -7.80 -8.34 -0.77
CA PRO A 49 -8.45 -7.20 -1.41
C PRO A 49 -7.69 -5.90 -1.16
N PHE A 50 -7.72 -4.99 -2.11
CA PHE A 50 -7.08 -3.68 -1.95
C PHE A 50 -7.60 -2.92 -0.72
N SER A 51 -8.89 -3.07 -0.40
CA SER A 51 -9.51 -2.44 0.77
C SER A 51 -8.87 -2.85 2.11
N ARG A 52 -8.14 -3.96 2.12
CA ARG A 52 -7.42 -4.45 3.30
C ARG A 52 -5.93 -4.16 3.26
N MET A 53 -5.48 -3.39 2.28
CA MET A 53 -4.06 -3.05 2.16
C MET A 53 -3.74 -1.71 2.82
N ILE A 54 -2.59 -1.67 3.46
CA ILE A 54 -1.96 -0.44 3.92
C ILE A 54 -0.61 -0.37 3.25
N TYR A 55 -0.40 0.61 2.39
CA TYR A 55 0.87 0.83 1.72
C TYR A 55 1.60 1.99 2.37
N VAL A 56 2.84 1.77 2.75
CA VAL A 56 3.70 2.80 3.36
C VAL A 56 4.86 3.06 2.42
N GLY A 57 5.06 4.30 2.04
CA GLY A 57 6.15 4.69 1.15
C GLY A 57 6.80 6.00 1.57
N ASP A 58 8.07 6.16 1.24
CA ASP A 58 8.87 7.33 1.62
C ASP A 58 9.48 8.08 0.43
N GLY A 59 9.22 7.65 -0.78
CA GLY A 59 9.87 8.24 -1.94
C GLY A 59 8.98 8.33 -3.18
N THR A 60 9.53 8.99 -4.21
CA THR A 60 8.83 9.23 -5.48
C THR A 60 8.53 7.93 -6.22
N THR A 61 9.35 6.89 -6.05
CA THR A 61 9.13 5.58 -6.67
C THR A 61 7.93 4.86 -6.09
N ASP A 62 7.44 5.27 -4.94
CA ASP A 62 6.26 4.69 -4.29
C ASP A 62 4.95 5.32 -4.75
N ILE A 63 5.00 6.45 -5.45
CA ILE A 63 3.79 7.19 -5.84
C ILE A 63 2.81 6.34 -6.64
N PRO A 64 3.22 5.59 -7.68
CA PRO A 64 2.28 4.75 -8.42
C PRO A 64 1.59 3.70 -7.54
N CYS A 65 2.33 3.11 -6.60
CA CYS A 65 1.77 2.13 -5.67
C CYS A 65 0.81 2.77 -4.68
N MET A 66 1.15 3.93 -4.16
CA MET A 66 0.29 4.67 -3.24
C MET A 66 -1.03 5.07 -3.90
N ARG A 67 -0.97 5.55 -5.16
CA ARG A 67 -2.17 5.86 -5.93
C ARG A 67 -3.02 4.62 -6.20
N LEU A 68 -2.39 3.54 -6.62
CA LEU A 68 -3.08 2.29 -6.91
C LEU A 68 -3.85 1.79 -5.69
N VAL A 69 -3.19 1.68 -4.55
CA VAL A 69 -3.82 1.18 -3.32
C VAL A 69 -4.93 2.13 -2.86
N LYS A 70 -4.67 3.43 -2.84
CA LYS A 70 -5.69 4.42 -2.44
C LYS A 70 -6.91 4.38 -3.36
N ASN A 71 -6.70 4.44 -4.66
CA ASN A 71 -7.81 4.50 -5.63
C ASN A 71 -8.59 3.19 -5.74
N SER A 72 -8.01 2.10 -5.27
CA SER A 72 -8.65 0.79 -5.24
C SER A 72 -9.32 0.46 -3.90
N GLY A 73 -9.44 1.43 -3.02
CA GLY A 73 -10.14 1.28 -1.73
C GLY A 73 -9.25 0.99 -0.53
N GLY A 74 -7.94 0.88 -0.72
CA GLY A 74 -6.99 0.70 0.36
C GLY A 74 -6.51 2.01 0.97
N HIS A 75 -5.47 1.92 1.77
CA HIS A 75 -4.92 3.05 2.50
C HIS A 75 -3.45 3.23 2.15
N SER A 76 -3.06 4.45 1.82
CA SER A 76 -1.69 4.78 1.48
C SER A 76 -1.16 5.85 2.42
N ILE A 77 0.00 5.61 2.99
CA ILE A 77 0.64 6.49 3.96
C ILE A 77 2.01 6.89 3.41
N ALA A 78 2.22 8.17 3.20
CA ALA A 78 3.54 8.70 2.89
C ALA A 78 4.24 9.08 4.20
N VAL A 79 5.43 8.58 4.38
CA VAL A 79 6.24 8.88 5.57
C VAL A 79 7.45 9.72 5.19
N TYR A 80 7.88 10.55 6.11
CA TYR A 80 9.02 11.43 5.90
C TYR A 80 9.93 11.45 7.13
N ASN A 81 11.21 11.74 6.91
CA ASN A 81 12.14 11.98 8.00
C ASN A 81 11.92 13.40 8.53
N PRO A 82 11.46 13.56 9.80
CA PRO A 82 11.17 14.89 10.35
C PRO A 82 12.41 15.76 10.50
N ASP A 83 13.59 15.17 10.52
CA ASP A 83 14.87 15.90 10.63
C ASP A 83 15.37 16.42 9.28
N GLN A 84 14.77 15.96 8.18
CA GLN A 84 15.14 16.41 6.84
C GLN A 84 14.35 17.66 6.46
N LYS A 85 15.05 18.75 6.18
CA LYS A 85 14.44 20.03 5.80
C LYS A 85 13.61 19.88 4.53
N GLY A 86 12.36 20.34 4.59
CA GLY A 86 11.45 20.30 3.44
C GLY A 86 10.76 18.97 3.20
N ALA A 87 11.14 17.90 3.87
CA ALA A 87 10.55 16.58 3.66
C ALA A 87 9.05 16.54 3.96
N ARG A 88 8.63 17.15 5.06
CA ARG A 88 7.21 17.23 5.43
C ARG A 88 6.38 17.94 4.35
N LYS A 89 6.87 19.06 3.85
CA LYS A 89 6.17 19.87 2.84
C LYS A 89 6.07 19.10 1.52
N GLU A 90 7.14 18.43 1.13
CA GLU A 90 7.18 17.61 -0.08
C GLU A 90 6.13 16.48 -0.01
N MET A 91 6.11 15.76 1.09
CA MET A 91 5.15 14.66 1.26
C MET A 91 3.71 15.17 1.41
N ALA A 92 3.50 16.31 2.07
CA ALA A 92 2.17 16.89 2.22
C ALA A 92 1.54 17.26 0.87
N SER A 93 2.34 17.59 -0.14
CA SER A 93 1.84 17.87 -1.48
C SER A 93 1.16 16.65 -2.11
N LEU A 94 1.52 15.44 -1.72
CA LEU A 94 0.91 14.21 -2.22
C LEU A 94 -0.55 14.07 -1.79
N ILE A 95 -0.92 14.59 -0.62
CA ILE A 95 -2.34 14.64 -0.20
C ILE A 95 -3.10 15.60 -1.12
N HIS A 96 -2.55 16.77 -1.35
CA HIS A 96 -3.16 17.78 -2.21
C HIS A 96 -3.37 17.22 -3.63
N ASP A 97 -2.40 16.46 -4.13
CA ASP A 97 -2.48 15.84 -5.45
C ASP A 97 -3.30 14.54 -5.47
N ASN A 98 -3.94 14.20 -4.37
CA ASN A 98 -4.79 13.01 -4.23
C ASN A 98 -4.04 11.69 -4.46
N ARG A 99 -2.75 11.64 -4.12
CA ARG A 99 -1.90 10.47 -4.34
C ARG A 99 -1.78 9.58 -3.12
N VAL A 100 -2.00 10.13 -1.92
CA VAL A 100 -1.95 9.38 -0.66
C VAL A 100 -3.12 9.76 0.22
N SER A 101 -3.42 8.89 1.19
CA SER A 101 -4.48 9.11 2.17
C SER A 101 -3.98 9.91 3.37
N HIS A 102 -2.75 9.65 3.79
CA HIS A 102 -2.18 10.24 5.00
C HIS A 102 -0.69 10.50 4.84
N VAL A 103 -0.18 11.46 5.59
CA VAL A 103 1.25 11.78 5.68
C VAL A 103 1.63 11.88 7.15
N CYS A 104 2.70 11.23 7.55
CA CYS A 104 3.18 11.30 8.93
C CYS A 104 4.69 11.09 9.02
N PRO A 105 5.32 11.47 10.14
CA PRO A 105 6.74 11.20 10.34
C PRO A 105 7.04 9.69 10.32
N ALA A 106 8.23 9.33 9.84
CA ALA A 106 8.70 7.95 9.85
C ALA A 106 9.16 7.54 11.25
N ASP A 107 8.23 7.52 12.18
CA ASP A 107 8.43 7.11 13.57
C ASP A 107 7.46 5.97 13.86
N TYR A 108 7.99 4.77 14.01
CA TYR A 108 7.21 3.54 14.20
C TYR A 108 7.10 3.14 15.67
N SER A 109 7.51 4.00 16.58
CA SER A 109 7.43 3.71 18.00
C SER A 109 6.00 3.69 18.52
N GLU A 110 5.77 3.01 19.65
CA GLU A 110 4.47 2.98 20.28
C GLU A 110 4.03 4.39 20.68
N GLY A 111 2.77 4.71 20.37
CA GLY A 111 2.21 6.03 20.64
C GLY A 111 2.53 7.10 19.62
N SER A 112 3.35 6.79 18.61
CA SER A 112 3.64 7.74 17.52
C SER A 112 2.41 7.96 16.63
N ASP A 113 2.46 9.01 15.81
CA ASP A 113 1.39 9.28 14.84
C ASP A 113 1.16 8.09 13.91
N MET A 114 2.24 7.45 13.45
CA MET A 114 2.16 6.28 12.59
C MET A 114 1.48 5.10 13.29
N ASP A 115 1.85 4.85 14.55
CA ASP A 115 1.25 3.78 15.35
C ASP A 115 -0.25 3.98 15.52
N ILE A 116 -0.67 5.19 15.89
CA ILE A 116 -2.09 5.54 16.05
C ILE A 116 -2.83 5.41 14.73
N LEU A 117 -2.24 5.90 13.65
CA LEU A 117 -2.84 5.88 12.31
C LEU A 117 -3.07 4.46 11.83
N VAL A 118 -2.05 3.60 11.90
CA VAL A 118 -2.15 2.21 11.45
C VAL A 118 -3.18 1.44 12.26
N LYS A 119 -3.18 1.60 13.58
CA LYS A 119 -4.16 0.95 14.44
C LYS A 119 -5.59 1.41 14.14
N THR A 120 -5.77 2.68 13.85
CA THR A 120 -7.07 3.24 13.49
C THR A 120 -7.54 2.67 12.15
N ILE A 121 -6.65 2.56 11.17
CA ILE A 121 -6.99 1.94 9.88
C ILE A 121 -7.38 0.47 10.05
N ILE A 122 -6.64 -0.27 10.86
CA ILE A 122 -6.94 -1.68 11.15
C ILE A 122 -8.33 -1.81 11.78
N ASP A 123 -8.67 -0.94 12.73
CA ASP A 123 -10.00 -0.92 13.34
C ASP A 123 -11.09 -0.64 12.31
N LYS A 124 -10.84 0.28 11.39
CA LYS A 124 -11.77 0.58 10.31
C LYS A 124 -11.98 -0.63 9.40
N ILE A 125 -10.90 -1.32 9.02
CA ILE A 125 -10.96 -2.52 8.18
C ILE A 125 -11.79 -3.60 8.88
N ASP A 126 -11.58 -3.80 10.18
CA ASP A 126 -12.35 -4.76 10.96
C ASP A 126 -13.84 -4.41 11.01
N LEU A 127 -14.17 -3.14 11.21
CA LEU A 127 -15.55 -2.67 11.19
C LEU A 127 -16.19 -2.83 9.81
N ASP A 128 -15.47 -2.53 8.75
CA ASP A 128 -15.96 -2.71 7.38
C ASP A 128 -16.24 -4.19 7.10
N ASP A 129 -15.37 -5.09 7.55
CA ASP A 129 -15.59 -6.54 7.42
C ASP A 129 -16.83 -7.01 8.18
N ARG A 130 -17.03 -6.52 9.39
CA ARG A 130 -18.21 -6.86 10.18
C ARG A 130 -19.49 -6.34 9.53
N LEU A 131 -19.45 -5.14 8.99
CA LEU A 131 -20.58 -4.54 8.30
C LEU A 131 -20.92 -5.32 7.02
N GLU A 132 -19.89 -5.71 6.25
CA GLU A 132 -20.09 -6.52 5.05
C GLU A 132 -20.79 -7.86 5.36
N LYS A 133 -20.42 -8.52 6.45
CA LYS A 133 -21.08 -9.76 6.88
C LYS A 133 -22.54 -9.54 7.23
N LEU A 134 -22.90 -8.37 7.73
CA LEU A 134 -24.28 -8.04 8.05
C LEU A 134 -25.11 -7.69 6.81
N GLU A 135 -24.46 -7.28 5.72
CA GLU A 135 -25.12 -6.99 4.46
C GLU A 135 -25.59 -8.26 3.74
N VAL A 136 -25.03 -9.41 4.08
CA VAL A 136 -25.41 -10.68 3.47
C VAL A 136 -26.71 -11.17 4.13
N VAL A 137 -27.79 -10.51 3.82
CA VAL A 137 -29.12 -10.88 4.30
C VAL A 137 -29.83 -11.73 3.26
N LYS A 138 -30.46 -12.74 3.73
CA LYS A 138 -31.19 -13.68 2.87
C LYS A 138 -32.65 -13.34 2.85
#